data_73968ed781f668d39fec71e42f6ed1de
#
_entry.id   73968ed781f668d39fec71e42f6ed1de
#
_cell.length_a   1.000
_cell.length_b   1.000
_cell.length_c   1.000
_cell.angle_alpha   90.00
_cell.angle_beta   90.00
_cell.angle_gamma   90.00
#
_symmetry.space_group_name_H-M   'P 1'
#
loop_
_entity.id
_entity.type
_entity.pdbx_description
1 polymer ?
#
loop_
_entity_poly.entity_id
_entity_poly.type
_entity_poly.pdbx_seq_one_letter_code
_entity_poly.pdbx_strand_id
1 'polypeptide(L)'
;MGRYRVMIVEDDPIVAEDIRIKLGRMGYEVVALAATGRQAVSKAREHRPDIVLMDIRLGAEMTGIEAAAELKENYQIPVIFLTAYTDEDTLAKAKLTEPYGYLVKPFNDRELKSCLEIALYRQASDRKISENRQWLETTLNSIGDAVIATDENGRVSFMNPVAEMLTGWKEADAAGKRIQAVFHI
;
A
#
# COMPACT_ATOMS: atom_id res chain seq x y z
N MET A 1 20.70 1.96 -10.21
CA MET A 1 19.29 1.82 -9.79
C MET A 1 18.86 0.41 -10.12
N GLY A 2 18.33 -0.36 -9.16
CA GLY A 2 17.76 -1.68 -9.42
C GLY A 2 16.55 -1.56 -10.34
N ARG A 3 16.25 -2.61 -11.10
CA ARG A 3 15.03 -2.69 -11.90
C ARG A 3 13.86 -2.93 -10.96
N TYR A 4 12.74 -2.23 -11.16
CA TYR A 4 11.51 -2.53 -10.42
C TYR A 4 10.99 -3.91 -10.78
N ARG A 5 10.56 -4.65 -9.77
CA ARG A 5 10.09 -6.04 -9.83
C ARG A 5 8.57 -6.04 -9.93
N VAL A 6 8.05 -6.49 -11.07
CA VAL A 6 6.61 -6.50 -11.37
C VAL A 6 6.09 -7.92 -11.39
N MET A 7 4.96 -8.17 -10.74
CA MET A 7 4.20 -9.40 -10.90
C MET A 7 2.97 -9.12 -11.77
N ILE A 8 2.64 -10.05 -12.65
CA ILE A 8 1.45 -9.99 -13.50
C ILE A 8 0.49 -11.08 -13.07
N VAL A 9 -0.77 -10.72 -12.88
CA VAL A 9 -1.87 -11.64 -12.55
C VAL A 9 -2.95 -11.51 -13.59
N GLU A 10 -3.03 -12.51 -14.46
CA GLU A 10 -3.87 -12.52 -15.65
C GLU A 10 -4.17 -13.98 -15.99
N ASP A 11 -5.43 -14.34 -16.20
CA ASP A 11 -5.85 -15.71 -16.50
C ASP A 11 -5.70 -16.05 -17.99
N ASP A 12 -5.66 -15.05 -18.88
CA ASP A 12 -5.32 -15.25 -20.29
C ASP A 12 -3.80 -15.26 -20.48
N PRO A 13 -3.21 -16.43 -20.86
CA PRO A 13 -1.76 -16.54 -21.02
C PRO A 13 -1.21 -15.69 -22.17
N ILE A 14 -2.01 -15.37 -23.19
CA ILE A 14 -1.59 -14.55 -24.32
C ILE A 14 -1.46 -13.10 -23.87
N VAL A 15 -2.45 -12.62 -23.11
CA VAL A 15 -2.44 -11.26 -22.55
C VAL A 15 -1.30 -11.12 -21.53
N ALA A 16 -1.12 -12.10 -20.64
CA ALA A 16 -0.02 -12.12 -19.67
C ALA A 16 1.35 -12.02 -20.35
N GLU A 17 1.54 -12.77 -21.44
CA GLU A 17 2.81 -12.77 -22.19
C GLU A 17 3.03 -11.45 -22.94
N ASP A 18 2.00 -10.85 -23.54
CA ASP A 18 2.10 -9.53 -24.18
C ASP A 18 2.52 -8.45 -23.16
N ILE A 19 1.90 -8.45 -21.97
CA ILE A 19 2.27 -7.53 -20.89
C ILE A 19 3.72 -7.78 -20.45
N ARG A 20 4.15 -9.04 -20.31
CA ARG A 20 5.52 -9.40 -19.93
C ARG A 20 6.56 -8.85 -20.92
N ILE A 21 6.29 -8.99 -22.22
CA ILE A 21 7.16 -8.50 -23.29
C ILE A 21 7.24 -6.96 -23.24
N LYS A 22 6.10 -6.27 -23.08
CA LYS A 22 6.05 -4.80 -22.97
C LYS A 22 6.86 -4.30 -21.79
N LEU A 23 6.68 -4.90 -20.61
CA LEU A 23 7.41 -4.56 -19.39
C LEU A 23 8.92 -4.77 -19.55
N GLY A 24 9.34 -5.88 -20.15
CA GLY A 24 10.75 -6.15 -20.42
C GLY A 24 11.40 -5.11 -21.32
N ARG A 25 10.69 -4.65 -22.38
CA ARG A 25 11.16 -3.56 -23.26
C ARG A 25 11.28 -2.22 -22.53
N MET A 26 10.45 -1.97 -21.52
CA MET A 26 10.49 -0.76 -20.69
C MET A 26 11.55 -0.84 -19.59
N GLY A 27 12.23 -1.98 -19.41
CA GLY A 27 13.28 -2.16 -18.41
C GLY A 27 12.80 -2.63 -17.05
N TYR A 28 11.54 -3.05 -16.91
CA TYR A 28 11.02 -3.70 -15.71
C TYR A 28 11.43 -5.18 -15.67
N GLU A 29 11.54 -5.74 -14.46
CA GLU A 29 11.77 -7.15 -14.23
C GLU A 29 10.44 -7.85 -13.87
N VAL A 30 9.97 -8.75 -14.73
CA VAL A 30 8.79 -9.56 -14.39
C VAL A 30 9.24 -10.76 -13.59
N VAL A 31 8.93 -10.74 -12.28
CA VAL A 31 9.40 -11.76 -11.33
C VAL A 31 8.46 -12.95 -11.19
N ALA A 32 7.18 -12.78 -11.53
CA ALA A 32 6.21 -13.87 -11.50
C ALA A 32 5.02 -13.58 -12.42
N LEU A 33 4.42 -14.66 -12.93
CA LEU A 33 3.12 -14.68 -13.60
C LEU A 33 2.17 -15.54 -12.76
N ALA A 34 0.96 -15.10 -12.54
CA ALA A 34 -0.09 -15.86 -11.87
C ALA A 34 -1.38 -15.83 -12.71
N ALA A 35 -2.12 -16.92 -12.71
CA ALA A 35 -3.38 -17.02 -13.43
C ALA A 35 -4.61 -16.96 -12.51
N THR A 36 -4.40 -16.97 -11.18
CA THR A 36 -5.48 -16.94 -10.19
C THR A 36 -5.11 -16.08 -9.01
N GLY A 37 -6.11 -15.59 -8.25
CA GLY A 37 -5.89 -14.79 -7.04
C GLY A 37 -5.05 -15.55 -5.98
N ARG A 38 -5.31 -16.84 -5.76
CA ARG A 38 -4.51 -17.67 -4.84
C ARG A 38 -3.05 -17.79 -5.25
N GLN A 39 -2.80 -17.99 -6.55
CA GLN A 39 -1.42 -18.00 -7.05
C GLN A 39 -0.74 -16.63 -6.88
N ALA A 40 -1.49 -15.54 -7.06
CA ALA A 40 -0.99 -14.19 -6.87
C ALA A 40 -0.48 -13.99 -5.44
N VAL A 41 -1.27 -14.33 -4.43
CA VAL A 41 -0.89 -14.21 -3.02
C VAL A 41 0.32 -15.09 -2.68
N SER A 42 0.31 -16.37 -3.12
CA SER A 42 1.43 -17.28 -2.86
C SER A 42 2.74 -16.79 -3.50
N LYS A 43 2.69 -16.38 -4.77
CA LYS A 43 3.87 -15.89 -5.51
C LYS A 43 4.36 -14.52 -5.01
N ALA A 44 3.45 -13.65 -4.56
CA ALA A 44 3.83 -12.39 -3.96
C ALA A 44 4.66 -12.57 -2.68
N ARG A 45 4.29 -13.54 -1.84
CA ARG A 45 5.05 -13.91 -0.64
C ARG A 45 6.46 -14.39 -0.99
N GLU A 46 6.58 -15.22 -2.03
CA GLU A 46 7.86 -15.82 -2.46
C GLU A 46 8.76 -14.79 -3.16
N HIS A 47 8.19 -14.08 -4.14
CA HIS A 47 8.98 -13.23 -5.03
C HIS A 47 9.05 -11.76 -4.58
N ARG A 48 8.21 -11.31 -3.64
CA ARG A 48 8.16 -9.93 -3.11
C ARG A 48 8.29 -8.88 -4.22
N PRO A 49 7.31 -8.78 -5.12
CA PRO A 49 7.31 -7.77 -6.16
C PRO A 49 7.16 -6.36 -5.57
N ASP A 50 7.70 -5.36 -6.27
CA ASP A 50 7.50 -3.96 -5.91
C ASP A 50 6.09 -3.49 -6.25
N ILE A 51 5.46 -4.09 -7.28
CA ILE A 51 4.11 -3.75 -7.75
C ILE A 51 3.47 -4.93 -8.48
N VAL A 52 2.16 -5.02 -8.42
CA VAL A 52 1.36 -6.05 -9.09
C VAL A 52 0.42 -5.42 -10.11
N LEU A 53 0.44 -5.95 -11.34
CA LEU A 53 -0.61 -5.75 -12.33
C LEU A 53 -1.63 -6.87 -12.17
N MET A 54 -2.87 -6.55 -11.82
CA MET A 54 -3.90 -7.51 -11.41
C MET A 54 -5.14 -7.37 -12.29
N ASP A 55 -5.49 -8.41 -13.02
CA ASP A 55 -6.82 -8.45 -13.63
C ASP A 55 -7.89 -8.49 -12.53
N ILE A 56 -8.92 -7.68 -12.71
CA ILE A 56 -10.07 -7.68 -11.80
C ILE A 56 -10.84 -8.99 -11.92
N ARG A 57 -10.98 -9.51 -13.14
CA ARG A 57 -11.74 -10.72 -13.45
C ARG A 57 -10.82 -11.94 -13.55
N LEU A 58 -10.45 -12.48 -12.43
CA LEU A 58 -9.78 -13.77 -12.34
C LEU A 58 -10.82 -14.88 -12.09
N GLY A 59 -10.55 -16.09 -12.64
CA GLY A 59 -11.47 -17.21 -12.49
C GLY A 59 -11.75 -17.65 -11.04
N ALA A 60 -12.71 -18.48 -10.89
CA ALA A 60 -13.70 -18.87 -9.92
C ALA A 60 -13.42 -18.92 -8.40
N GLU A 61 -12.21 -19.01 -7.86
CA GLU A 61 -12.05 -19.22 -6.40
C GLU A 61 -11.73 -17.95 -5.62
N MET A 62 -11.05 -16.99 -6.21
CA MET A 62 -10.63 -15.74 -5.61
C MET A 62 -10.53 -14.68 -6.70
N THR A 63 -11.29 -13.62 -6.56
CA THR A 63 -11.28 -12.50 -7.50
C THR A 63 -9.99 -11.68 -7.38
N GLY A 64 -9.67 -10.91 -8.42
CA GLY A 64 -8.53 -9.98 -8.37
C GLY A 64 -8.67 -8.94 -7.24
N ILE A 65 -9.90 -8.54 -6.90
CA ILE A 65 -10.17 -7.59 -5.81
C ILE A 65 -9.84 -8.20 -4.44
N GLU A 66 -10.28 -9.44 -4.19
CA GLU A 66 -9.97 -10.15 -2.94
C GLU A 66 -8.47 -10.41 -2.80
N ALA A 67 -7.82 -10.81 -3.89
CA ALA A 67 -6.37 -10.98 -3.90
C ALA A 67 -5.62 -9.66 -3.64
N ALA A 68 -6.07 -8.55 -4.23
CA ALA A 68 -5.48 -7.24 -4.00
C ALA A 68 -5.64 -6.77 -2.55
N ALA A 69 -6.80 -7.02 -1.92
CA ALA A 69 -7.02 -6.71 -0.51
C ALA A 69 -6.02 -7.48 0.38
N GLU A 70 -5.86 -8.79 0.14
CA GLU A 70 -4.91 -9.62 0.89
C GLU A 70 -3.45 -9.19 0.68
N LEU A 71 -3.07 -8.83 -0.56
CA LEU A 71 -1.74 -8.32 -0.87
C LEU A 71 -1.45 -6.99 -0.16
N LYS A 72 -2.44 -6.12 -0.06
CA LYS A 72 -2.32 -4.85 0.66
C LYS A 72 -2.19 -5.06 2.16
N GLU A 73 -3.10 -5.83 2.77
CA GLU A 73 -3.16 -6.04 4.23
C GLU A 73 -1.94 -6.76 4.76
N ASN A 74 -1.53 -7.86 4.11
CA ASN A 74 -0.48 -8.73 4.63
C ASN A 74 0.93 -8.36 4.17
N TYR A 75 1.07 -7.72 3.00
CA TYR A 75 2.38 -7.49 2.39
C TYR A 75 2.64 -6.02 2.00
N GLN A 76 1.61 -5.16 2.05
CA GLN A 76 1.68 -3.75 1.64
C GLN A 76 2.19 -3.56 0.20
N ILE A 77 1.88 -4.54 -0.66
CA ILE A 77 2.27 -4.52 -2.07
C ILE A 77 1.23 -3.71 -2.85
N PRO A 78 1.64 -2.66 -3.60
CA PRO A 78 0.74 -1.86 -4.42
C PRO A 78 0.19 -2.66 -5.59
N VAL A 79 -1.09 -2.45 -5.89
CA VAL A 79 -1.78 -3.08 -7.00
C VAL A 79 -2.28 -2.04 -7.99
N ILE A 80 -2.05 -2.29 -9.28
CA ILE A 80 -2.72 -1.63 -10.40
C ILE A 80 -3.70 -2.63 -10.98
N PHE A 81 -4.97 -2.25 -11.06
CA PHE A 81 -5.98 -3.10 -11.70
C PHE A 81 -5.97 -2.97 -13.21
N LEU A 82 -6.03 -4.12 -13.89
CA LEU A 82 -6.33 -4.23 -15.30
C LEU A 82 -7.84 -4.47 -15.44
N THR A 83 -8.55 -3.65 -16.19
CA THR A 83 -10.01 -3.73 -16.29
C THR A 83 -10.49 -3.61 -17.73
N ALA A 84 -11.51 -4.38 -18.09
CA ALA A 84 -12.33 -4.12 -19.27
C ALA A 84 -13.46 -3.17 -18.85
N TYR A 85 -13.64 -2.04 -19.48
CA TYR A 85 -14.50 -0.87 -19.15
C TYR A 85 -15.99 -1.12 -18.81
N THR A 86 -16.44 -2.33 -18.53
CA THR A 86 -17.85 -2.72 -18.63
C THR A 86 -18.61 -2.89 -17.30
N ASP A 87 -18.02 -2.62 -16.13
CA ASP A 87 -18.71 -2.93 -14.87
C ASP A 87 -18.44 -1.88 -13.77
N GLU A 88 -19.37 -0.91 -13.63
CA GLU A 88 -19.29 0.14 -12.61
C GLU A 88 -19.32 -0.44 -11.18
N ASP A 89 -20.08 -1.51 -10.93
CA ASP A 89 -20.19 -2.15 -9.62
C ASP A 89 -18.86 -2.81 -9.21
N THR A 90 -18.20 -3.46 -10.17
CA THR A 90 -16.88 -4.07 -9.94
C THR A 90 -15.83 -2.99 -9.69
N LEU A 91 -15.88 -1.87 -10.40
CA LEU A 91 -14.98 -0.74 -10.20
C LEU A 91 -15.21 -0.08 -8.83
N ALA A 92 -16.46 0.03 -8.37
CA ALA A 92 -16.77 0.55 -7.04
C ALA A 92 -16.18 -0.32 -5.93
N LYS A 93 -16.27 -1.65 -6.04
CA LYS A 93 -15.64 -2.59 -5.12
C LYS A 93 -14.11 -2.51 -5.15
N ALA A 94 -13.52 -2.41 -6.35
CA ALA A 94 -12.08 -2.29 -6.51
C ALA A 94 -11.53 -1.00 -5.87
N LYS A 95 -12.30 0.10 -5.86
CA LYS A 95 -11.92 1.35 -5.18
C LYS A 95 -11.74 1.19 -3.68
N LEU A 96 -12.48 0.28 -3.03
CA LEU A 96 -12.38 0.03 -1.57
C LEU A 96 -11.02 -0.56 -1.17
N THR A 97 -10.31 -1.20 -2.09
CA THR A 97 -8.95 -1.71 -1.82
C THR A 97 -7.88 -0.62 -1.93
N GLU A 98 -8.28 0.63 -2.30
CA GLU A 98 -7.38 1.78 -2.51
C GLU A 98 -6.20 1.44 -3.42
N PRO A 99 -6.45 1.02 -4.67
CA PRO A 99 -5.37 0.63 -5.57
C PRO A 99 -4.53 1.83 -5.99
N TYR A 100 -3.32 1.56 -6.44
CA TYR A 100 -2.40 2.60 -6.90
C TYR A 100 -2.70 3.08 -8.32
N GLY A 101 -3.56 2.39 -9.05
CA GLY A 101 -4.01 2.79 -10.38
C GLY A 101 -4.99 1.80 -11.02
N TYR A 102 -5.52 2.23 -12.14
CA TYR A 102 -6.36 1.43 -13.04
C TYR A 102 -5.85 1.58 -14.46
N LEU A 103 -5.84 0.48 -15.19
CA LEU A 103 -5.47 0.45 -16.61
C LEU A 103 -6.56 -0.27 -17.39
N VAL A 104 -7.16 0.44 -18.32
CA VAL A 104 -8.29 -0.08 -19.13
C VAL A 104 -7.78 -0.85 -20.33
N LYS A 105 -8.20 -2.09 -20.50
CA LYS A 105 -7.90 -2.93 -21.67
C LYS A 105 -8.80 -2.54 -22.87
N PRO A 106 -8.25 -2.46 -24.10
CA PRO A 106 -6.84 -2.60 -24.46
C PRO A 106 -6.04 -1.32 -24.18
N PHE A 107 -4.81 -1.46 -23.72
CA PHE A 107 -3.90 -0.35 -23.43
C PHE A 107 -2.62 -0.42 -24.27
N ASN A 108 -2.05 0.73 -24.53
CA ASN A 108 -0.77 0.85 -25.22
C ASN A 108 0.42 0.94 -24.24
N ASP A 109 1.63 0.87 -24.80
CA ASP A 109 2.88 0.92 -24.03
C ASP A 109 3.04 2.20 -23.21
N ARG A 110 2.57 3.34 -23.73
CA ARG A 110 2.67 4.64 -23.05
C ARG A 110 1.76 4.71 -21.83
N GLU A 111 0.52 4.20 -21.95
CA GLU A 111 -0.44 4.14 -20.86
C GLU A 111 0.06 3.23 -19.74
N LEU A 112 0.54 2.03 -20.09
CA LEU A 112 1.11 1.08 -19.14
C LEU A 112 2.29 1.71 -18.39
N LYS A 113 3.23 2.33 -19.12
CA LYS A 113 4.39 2.98 -18.55
C LYS A 113 4.01 4.12 -17.62
N SER A 114 3.14 5.01 -18.06
CA SER A 114 2.71 6.16 -17.24
C SER A 114 1.99 5.73 -15.96
N CYS A 115 1.12 4.72 -16.05
CA CYS A 115 0.42 4.18 -14.89
C CYS A 115 1.39 3.57 -13.88
N LEU A 116 2.37 2.79 -14.32
CA LEU A 116 3.40 2.20 -13.48
C LEU A 116 4.28 3.26 -12.81
N GLU A 117 4.76 4.26 -13.56
CA GLU A 117 5.59 5.33 -13.03
C GLU A 117 4.88 6.13 -11.94
N ILE A 118 3.60 6.47 -12.15
CA ILE A 118 2.76 7.18 -11.16
C ILE A 118 2.57 6.32 -9.91
N ALA A 119 2.23 5.04 -10.09
CA ALA A 119 1.98 4.12 -8.97
C ALA A 119 3.25 3.89 -8.13
N LEU A 120 4.39 3.67 -8.77
CA LEU A 120 5.69 3.48 -8.09
C LEU A 120 6.14 4.76 -7.37
N TYR A 121 5.91 5.94 -7.97
CA TYR A 121 6.20 7.21 -7.31
C TYR A 121 5.34 7.41 -6.06
N ARG A 122 4.03 7.14 -6.16
CA ARG A 122 3.11 7.21 -5.02
C ARG A 122 3.52 6.24 -3.92
N GLN A 123 3.82 4.98 -4.25
CA GLN A 123 4.30 3.99 -3.30
C GLN A 123 5.57 4.46 -2.57
N ALA A 124 6.55 4.99 -3.31
CA ALA A 124 7.77 5.50 -2.70
C ALA A 124 7.51 6.65 -1.72
N SER A 125 6.53 7.52 -2.02
CA SER A 125 6.12 8.61 -1.15
C SER A 125 5.42 8.10 0.11
N ASP A 126 4.47 7.18 -0.02
CA ASP A 126 3.73 6.58 1.10
C ASP A 126 4.68 5.83 2.05
N ARG A 127 5.61 5.07 1.49
CA ARG A 127 6.64 4.37 2.25
C ARG A 127 7.53 5.34 3.04
N LYS A 128 7.97 6.43 2.41
CA LYS A 128 8.80 7.44 3.08
C LYS A 128 8.07 8.12 4.23
N ILE A 129 6.77 8.40 4.07
CA ILE A 129 5.93 8.97 5.13
C ILE A 129 5.83 7.98 6.29
N SER A 130 5.58 6.69 6.02
CA SER A 130 5.49 5.64 7.03
C SER A 130 6.82 5.44 7.78
N GLU A 131 7.95 5.38 7.05
CA GLU A 131 9.29 5.25 7.63
C GLU A 131 9.63 6.46 8.54
N ASN A 132 9.32 7.68 8.09
CA ASN A 132 9.55 8.90 8.89
C ASN A 132 8.70 8.90 10.17
N ARG A 133 7.42 8.51 10.07
CA ARG A 133 6.53 8.41 11.22
C ARG A 133 7.06 7.39 12.24
N GLN A 134 7.42 6.20 11.80
CA GLN A 134 7.96 5.16 12.66
C GLN A 134 9.29 5.59 13.31
N TRP A 135 10.14 6.27 12.56
CA TRP A 135 11.38 6.82 13.09
C TRP A 135 11.13 7.86 14.18
N LEU A 136 10.19 8.79 13.96
CA LEU A 136 9.80 9.79 14.96
C LEU A 136 9.23 9.13 16.22
N GLU A 137 8.29 8.20 16.07
CA GLU A 137 7.71 7.46 17.21
C GLU A 137 8.80 6.72 18.00
N THR A 138 9.70 6.02 17.32
CA THR A 138 10.81 5.31 17.97
C THR A 138 11.74 6.27 18.69
N THR A 139 12.08 7.40 18.06
CA THR A 139 12.95 8.41 18.65
C THR A 139 12.33 9.03 19.90
N LEU A 140 11.06 9.46 19.82
CA LEU A 140 10.34 10.04 20.95
C LEU A 140 10.17 9.05 22.12
N ASN A 141 9.94 7.78 21.81
CA ASN A 141 9.81 6.72 22.82
C ASN A 141 11.14 6.33 23.48
N SER A 142 12.28 6.58 22.82
CA SER A 142 13.62 6.31 23.35
C SER A 142 14.18 7.43 24.24
N ILE A 143 13.55 8.61 24.25
CA ILE A 143 13.94 9.73 25.12
C ILE A 143 13.60 9.38 26.57
N GLY A 144 14.58 9.52 27.47
CA GLY A 144 14.42 9.26 28.90
C GLY A 144 13.60 10.32 29.65
N ASP A 145 13.25 11.43 28.99
CA ASP A 145 12.43 12.50 29.54
C ASP A 145 10.97 12.35 29.08
N ALA A 146 10.03 12.88 29.89
CA ALA A 146 8.62 12.94 29.54
C ALA A 146 8.40 13.90 28.36
N VAL A 147 7.80 13.38 27.29
CA VAL A 147 7.43 14.17 26.11
C VAL A 147 5.91 14.12 25.93
N ILE A 148 5.29 15.32 25.91
CA ILE A 148 3.88 15.50 25.60
C ILE A 148 3.81 16.50 24.46
N ALA A 149 3.19 16.13 23.33
CA ALA A 149 2.89 17.05 22.24
C ALA A 149 1.41 17.43 22.25
N THR A 150 1.11 18.66 21.82
CA THR A 150 -0.25 19.16 21.70
C THR A 150 -0.52 19.67 20.28
N ASP A 151 -1.79 19.72 19.92
CA ASP A 151 -2.26 20.45 18.75
C ASP A 151 -2.24 21.99 19.01
N GLU A 152 -2.62 22.75 18.00
CA GLU A 152 -2.71 24.23 18.08
C GLU A 152 -3.74 24.75 19.10
N ASN A 153 -4.66 23.91 19.56
CA ASN A 153 -5.67 24.21 20.57
C ASN A 153 -5.24 23.78 21.99
N GLY A 154 -4.00 23.31 22.17
CA GLY A 154 -3.48 22.83 23.42
C GLY A 154 -4.05 21.48 23.87
N ARG A 155 -4.56 20.67 22.92
CA ARG A 155 -5.02 19.31 23.20
C ARG A 155 -3.90 18.32 22.94
N VAL A 156 -3.77 17.33 23.83
CA VAL A 156 -2.75 16.29 23.73
C VAL A 156 -2.92 15.50 22.43
N SER A 157 -1.87 15.44 21.65
CA SER A 157 -1.79 14.68 20.37
C SER A 157 -0.82 13.49 20.43
N PHE A 158 0.11 13.51 21.42
CA PHE A 158 1.08 12.44 21.64
C PHE A 158 1.61 12.46 23.07
N MET A 159 1.89 11.29 23.63
CA MET A 159 2.62 11.11 24.89
C MET A 159 3.59 9.93 24.77
N ASN A 160 4.84 10.12 25.18
CA ASN A 160 5.76 8.99 25.25
C ASN A 160 5.55 8.17 26.55
N PRO A 161 6.10 6.94 26.65
CA PRO A 161 5.92 6.09 27.82
C PRO A 161 6.37 6.71 29.13
N VAL A 162 7.38 7.59 29.10
CA VAL A 162 7.85 8.30 30.29
C VAL A 162 6.82 9.32 30.79
N ALA A 163 6.19 10.04 29.85
CA ALA A 163 5.10 10.96 30.17
C ALA A 163 3.88 10.22 30.72
N GLU A 164 3.52 9.06 30.17
CA GLU A 164 2.45 8.21 30.73
C GLU A 164 2.75 7.81 32.18
N MET A 165 3.99 7.38 32.44
CA MET A 165 4.41 6.97 33.78
C MET A 165 4.36 8.11 34.79
N LEU A 166 4.79 9.31 34.38
CA LEU A 166 4.84 10.48 35.29
C LEU A 166 3.48 11.13 35.52
N THR A 167 2.61 11.13 34.51
CA THR A 167 1.27 11.73 34.63
C THR A 167 0.20 10.75 35.14
N GLY A 168 0.45 9.44 35.01
CA GLY A 168 -0.53 8.39 35.28
C GLY A 168 -1.61 8.24 34.21
N TRP A 169 -1.56 9.02 33.12
CA TRP A 169 -2.46 8.93 31.99
C TRP A 169 -1.89 8.05 30.90
N LYS A 170 -2.76 7.23 30.27
CA LYS A 170 -2.40 6.56 29.03
C LYS A 170 -2.59 7.51 27.84
N GLU A 171 -1.73 7.42 26.83
CA GLU A 171 -1.82 8.23 25.62
C GLU A 171 -3.23 8.19 25.01
N ALA A 172 -3.81 6.98 24.87
CA ALA A 172 -5.14 6.79 24.33
C ALA A 172 -6.24 7.53 25.13
N ASP A 173 -6.10 7.65 26.44
CA ASP A 173 -7.05 8.31 27.32
C ASP A 173 -6.83 9.83 27.40
N ALA A 174 -5.58 10.28 27.18
CA ALA A 174 -5.18 11.67 27.18
C ALA A 174 -5.44 12.37 25.84
N ALA A 175 -5.43 11.63 24.74
CA ALA A 175 -5.60 12.15 23.38
C ALA A 175 -6.87 13.01 23.25
N GLY A 176 -6.71 14.23 22.69
CA GLY A 176 -7.78 15.20 22.51
C GLY A 176 -8.18 15.97 23.76
N LYS A 177 -7.69 15.63 24.96
CA LYS A 177 -7.92 16.40 26.19
C LYS A 177 -6.97 17.61 26.24
N ARG A 178 -7.39 18.66 26.94
CA ARG A 178 -6.50 19.81 27.18
C ARG A 178 -5.32 19.38 28.04
N ILE A 179 -4.13 19.89 27.74
CA ILE A 179 -2.89 19.56 28.46
C ILE A 179 -3.02 19.80 29.97
N GLN A 180 -3.74 20.87 30.39
CA GLN A 180 -3.95 21.20 31.80
C GLN A 180 -4.78 20.14 32.56
N ALA A 181 -5.55 19.30 31.87
CA ALA A 181 -6.30 18.22 32.49
C ALA A 181 -5.46 16.95 32.68
N VAL A 182 -4.37 16.81 31.92
CA VAL A 182 -3.49 15.64 31.91
C VAL A 182 -2.22 15.87 32.73
N PHE A 183 -1.72 17.08 32.69
CA PHE A 183 -0.50 17.49 33.40
C PHE A 183 -0.79 18.73 34.22
N HIS A 184 -0.72 18.57 35.56
CA HIS A 184 -0.85 19.66 36.52
C HIS A 184 0.56 20.07 37.00
N ILE A 185 0.90 21.33 36.80
CA ILE A 185 2.13 21.95 37.33
C ILE A 185 1.80 22.57 38.70
#